data_c545349fba16723fea5aed7fc8922863
#
_entry.id   c545349fba16723fea5aed7fc8922863
#
_cell.length_a   1.000
_cell.length_b   1.000
_cell.length_c   1.000
_cell.angle_alpha   90.00
_cell.angle_beta   90.00
_cell.angle_gamma   90.00
#
_symmetry.space_group_name_H-M   'P 1'
#
loop_
_entity.id
_entity.type
_entity.pdbx_description
1 polymer ?
#
loop_
_entity_poly.entity_id
_entity_poly.type
_entity_poly.pdbx_seq_one_letter_code
_entity_poly.pdbx_strand_id
1 'polypeptide(L)' 'MDIGDKVQHYGTGSIGTVIDSSYEVETPFQQLCVVWEDDLAPHKDSWERREALSIIPHAPYDFHISD' A
#
# COMPACT_ATOMS: atom_id res chain seq x y z
N MET A 1 0.06 -6.95 -5.65
CA MET A 1 -0.33 -6.29 -4.38
C MET A 1 -1.69 -6.80 -3.98
N ASP A 2 -1.81 -7.16 -2.74
CA ASP A 2 -3.03 -7.75 -2.22
C ASP A 2 -3.63 -6.87 -1.15
N ILE A 3 -4.92 -7.11 -0.88
CA ILE A 3 -5.60 -6.43 0.22
C ILE A 3 -4.86 -6.78 1.51
N GLY A 4 -4.57 -5.76 2.29
CA GLY A 4 -3.80 -5.91 3.53
C GLY A 4 -2.33 -5.55 3.39
N ASP A 5 -1.83 -5.41 2.17
CA ASP A 5 -0.44 -5.03 1.98
C ASP A 5 -0.21 -3.59 2.39
N LYS A 6 0.94 -3.35 3.02
CA LYS A 6 1.37 -2.00 3.33
C LYS A 6 2.18 -1.48 2.16
N VAL A 7 1.89 -0.26 1.76
CA VAL A 7 2.48 0.34 0.56
C VAL A 7 2.91 1.78 0.83
N GLN A 8 3.80 2.26 0.00
CA GLN A 8 4.23 3.65 0.03
C GLN A 8 4.03 4.26 -1.36
N HIS A 9 3.49 5.45 -1.40
CA HIS A 9 3.26 6.16 -2.66
C HIS A 9 4.55 6.85 -3.09
N TYR A 10 4.95 6.62 -4.33
CA TYR A 10 6.18 7.22 -4.86
C TYR A 10 6.12 8.74 -4.89
N GLY A 11 4.97 9.29 -5.24
CA GLY A 11 4.85 10.73 -5.41
C GLY A 11 4.81 11.50 -4.11
N THR A 12 4.04 11.02 -3.13
CA THR A 12 3.82 11.76 -1.89
C THR A 12 4.67 11.26 -0.74
N GLY A 13 5.14 10.02 -0.81
CA GLY A 13 5.82 9.40 0.30
C GLY A 13 4.89 8.84 1.37
N SER A 14 3.59 8.98 1.19
CA SER A 14 2.62 8.47 2.17
C SER A 14 2.69 6.97 2.30
N ILE A 15 2.44 6.50 3.51
CA ILE A 15 2.36 5.07 3.79
C ILE A 15 0.91 4.74 4.08
N GLY A 16 0.44 3.63 3.52
CA GLY A 16 -0.94 3.22 3.73
C GLY A 16 -1.11 1.73 3.57
N THR A 17 -2.37 1.30 3.64
CA THR A 17 -2.72 -0.11 3.55
C THR A 17 -3.75 -0.29 2.44
N VAL A 18 -3.54 -1.30 1.61
CA VAL A 18 -4.47 -1.64 0.54
C VAL A 18 -5.71 -2.27 1.16
N ILE A 19 -6.88 -1.70 0.86
CA ILE A 19 -8.14 -2.21 1.39
C ILE A 19 -9.06 -2.75 0.32
N ASP A 20 -8.76 -2.49 -0.96
CA ASP A 20 -9.60 -2.97 -2.05
C ASP A 20 -8.77 -2.97 -3.33
N SER A 21 -9.26 -3.69 -4.33
CA SER A 21 -8.58 -3.81 -5.60
C SER A 21 -9.62 -3.84 -6.71
N SER A 22 -9.32 -3.20 -7.82
CA SER A 22 -10.26 -3.15 -8.95
C SER A 22 -10.31 -4.46 -9.73
N TYR A 23 -9.25 -5.29 -9.63
CA TYR A 23 -9.21 -6.59 -10.29
C TYR A 23 -8.71 -7.62 -9.31
N GLU A 24 -9.14 -8.87 -9.52
CA GLU A 24 -8.74 -9.96 -8.66
C GLU A 24 -7.31 -10.40 -8.87
N VAL A 25 -6.79 -10.20 -10.08
CA VAL A 25 -5.42 -10.60 -10.39
C VAL A 25 -4.64 -9.37 -10.77
N GLU A 26 -3.33 -9.45 -10.60
CA GLU A 26 -2.46 -8.35 -10.93
C GLU A 26 -2.41 -8.16 -12.43
N THR A 27 -2.65 -6.94 -12.86
CA THR A 27 -2.54 -6.54 -14.24
C THR A 27 -1.96 -5.13 -14.29
N PRO A 28 -1.48 -4.68 -15.47
CA PRO A 28 -1.00 -3.30 -15.58
C PRO A 28 -2.07 -2.26 -15.32
N PHE A 29 -3.35 -2.65 -15.42
CA PHE A 29 -4.45 -1.72 -15.25
C PHE A 29 -5.07 -1.78 -13.86
N GLN A 30 -4.51 -2.60 -12.98
CA GLN A 30 -5.04 -2.73 -11.64
C GLN A 30 -4.93 -1.42 -10.89
N GLN A 31 -5.99 -1.05 -10.20
CA GLN A 31 -5.97 0.04 -9.25
C GLN A 31 -6.27 -0.50 -7.87
N LEU A 32 -5.66 0.15 -6.89
CA LEU A 32 -5.73 -0.30 -5.51
C LEU A 32 -6.23 0.84 -4.67
N CYS A 33 -7.21 0.56 -3.83
CA CYS A 33 -7.71 1.54 -2.90
C CYS A 33 -6.84 1.46 -1.64
N VAL A 34 -6.24 2.58 -1.28
CA VAL A 34 -5.30 2.64 -0.17
C VAL A 34 -5.81 3.64 0.86
N VAL A 35 -5.83 3.23 2.11
CA VAL A 35 -6.08 4.13 3.23
C VAL A 35 -4.73 4.59 3.76
N TRP A 36 -4.52 5.89 3.75
CA TRP A 36 -3.24 6.48 4.12
C TRP A 36 -3.16 6.69 5.62
N GLU A 37 -1.98 6.48 6.17
CA GLU A 37 -1.76 6.54 7.62
C GLU A 37 -1.28 7.90 8.09
N ASP A 38 -0.86 8.74 7.17
CA ASP A 38 -0.26 10.03 7.51
C ASP A 38 -0.96 11.13 6.73
N ASP A 39 -0.49 12.36 6.93
CA ASP A 39 -1.10 13.53 6.32
C ASP A 39 -0.43 13.97 5.04
N LEU A 40 0.49 13.18 4.52
CA LEU A 40 1.19 13.55 3.30
C LEU A 40 0.31 13.42 2.06
N ALA A 41 -0.64 12.52 2.09
CA ALA A 41 -1.58 12.37 0.99
C ALA A 41 -2.70 13.41 1.12
N PRO A 42 -3.22 13.88 -0.02
CA PRO A 42 -4.29 14.89 0.02
C PRO A 42 -5.62 14.37 0.51
N HIS A 43 -5.81 13.07 0.50
CA HIS A 43 -7.04 12.43 0.94
C HIS A 43 -6.73 11.30 1.90
N LYS A 44 -7.73 10.95 2.70
CA LYS A 44 -7.58 9.84 3.63
C LYS A 44 -7.42 8.51 2.92
N ASP A 45 -8.11 8.34 1.80
CA ASP A 45 -7.99 7.16 0.97
C ASP A 45 -8.07 7.58 -0.48
N SER A 46 -7.55 6.73 -1.36
CA SER A 46 -7.59 7.02 -2.79
C SER A 46 -7.34 5.75 -3.56
N TRP A 47 -7.74 5.76 -4.85
CA TRP A 47 -7.45 4.69 -5.78
C TRP A 47 -6.18 5.06 -6.53
N GLU A 48 -5.19 4.16 -6.48
CA GLU A 48 -3.89 4.40 -7.08
C GLU A 48 -3.53 3.26 -8.00
N ARG A 49 -2.74 3.56 -9.02
CA ARG A 49 -2.21 2.53 -9.90
C ARG A 49 -1.09 1.79 -9.19
N ARG A 50 -0.92 0.51 -9.55
CA ARG A 50 0.16 -0.30 -8.99
C ARG A 50 1.52 0.38 -9.11
N GLU A 51 1.76 1.00 -10.26
CA GLU A 51 3.08 1.58 -10.51
C GLU A 51 3.36 2.81 -9.66
N ALA A 52 2.33 3.38 -9.05
CA ALA A 52 2.53 4.51 -8.14
C ALA A 52 2.88 4.06 -6.73
N LEU A 53 2.84 2.77 -6.47
CA LEU A 53 2.97 2.22 -5.13
C LEU A 53 4.16 1.27 -5.05
N SER A 54 4.79 1.24 -3.89
CA SER A 54 5.85 0.29 -3.58
C SER A 54 5.42 -0.50 -2.35
N ILE A 55 5.55 -1.81 -2.41
CA ILE A 55 5.22 -2.65 -1.27
C ILE A 55 6.27 -2.48 -0.19
N ILE A 56 5.82 -2.31 1.04
CA ILE A 56 6.68 -2.31 2.20
C ILE A 56 6.61 -3.72 2.77
N PRO A 57 7.68 -4.49 2.68
CA PRO A 57 7.63 -5.88 3.16
C PRO A 57 7.54 -5.92 4.67
N HIS A 58 6.91 -6.99 5.15
CA HIS A 58 6.91 -7.25 6.57
C HIS A 58 8.33 -7.50 7.01
N ALA A 59 8.66 -6.98 8.18
CA ALA A 59 9.94 -7.24 8.75
C ALA A 59 9.87 -8.54 9.51
N PRO A 60 10.46 -9.58 8.99
CA PRO A 60 10.30 -10.88 9.63
C PRO A 60 10.96 -10.95 10.99
N TYR A 61 11.89 -10.06 11.22
CA TYR A 61 12.54 -10.09 12.49
C TYR A 61 11.76 -9.38 13.55
N ASP A 62 10.66 -8.86 13.19
CA ASP A 62 9.89 -8.17 14.15
C ASP A 62 9.65 -8.98 15.34
N PHE A 63 9.59 -10.22 15.09
CA PHE A 63 9.31 -10.98 16.17
C PHE A 63 10.51 -11.36 16.85
N HIS A 64 11.43 -11.18 16.43
CA HIS A 64 12.42 -11.61 17.00
C HIS A 64 12.95 -10.98 17.98
N ILE A 65 12.74 -10.41 17.88
CA ILE A 65 13.16 -9.87 18.75
C ILE A 65 13.06 -10.36 19.96
N SER A 66 12.70 -10.92 20.05
CA SER A 66 12.58 -11.33 21.05
C SER A 66 13.26 -11.96 21.75
N ASP A 67 13.61 -11.95 21.78
CA ASP A 67 14.16 -12.49 22.32
C ASP A 67 14.42 -12.55 22.95
#